data_d7529550daeec3944962be037b4bf6ea
#
_entry.id   d7529550daeec3944962be037b4bf6ea
#
_cell.length_a   1.000
_cell.length_b   1.000
_cell.length_c   1.000
_cell.angle_alpha   90.00
_cell.angle_beta   90.00
_cell.angle_gamma   90.00
#
_symmetry.space_group_name_H-M   'P 1'
#
loop_
_entity.id
_entity.type
_entity.pdbx_description
1 polymer ?
#
loop_
_entity_poly.entity_id
_entity_poly.type
_entity_poly.pdbx_seq_one_letter_code
_entity_poly.pdbx_strand_id
1 'polypeptide(L)'
;MADLSTQRLSTIEIFCKAAELGSFARTAVVLGISPSAVSKAVFRLEQRLGVRLFHRTTRSLRLTQEGTLYFERCQQALGDIAEAEVLITQGVATPTGLLRVSLPAADSIHVLAPRLPALVQQYPKIQLELHVSDRFVDLVEENIDVAIRFGSLSDSTLRVRPLHSYRIVTVAAPSYLQQHGTPTTLAELQQHNCIRLLAERTGQPIKCFYRVGQDFLEATVQGSLMVTGADTARILAIQGVGITHLIEFVAQTDLQTGRLQTILEDIEPPVRQAFALYKQRQHTALKVKYFLDFLAQAP
;
A
#
# COMPACT_ATOMS: atom_id res chain seq x y z
N MET A 1 -36.55 18.42 -12.13
CA MET A 1 -35.11 18.09 -12.08
C MET A 1 -34.71 17.15 -10.92
N ALA A 2 -35.44 17.17 -9.77
CA ALA A 2 -35.16 16.27 -8.63
C ALA A 2 -35.40 14.77 -8.91
N ASP A 3 -36.34 14.43 -9.80
CA ASP A 3 -36.74 13.04 -10.10
C ASP A 3 -35.64 12.23 -10.86
N LEU A 4 -34.89 12.86 -11.74
CA LEU A 4 -33.83 12.18 -12.54
C LEU A 4 -32.59 11.82 -11.74
N SER A 5 -32.23 12.56 -10.69
CA SER A 5 -31.08 12.29 -9.84
C SER A 5 -31.36 11.17 -8.84
N THR A 6 -32.51 11.14 -8.23
CA THR A 6 -32.97 10.09 -7.33
C THR A 6 -33.11 8.75 -8.06
N GLN A 7 -33.61 8.77 -9.30
CA GLN A 7 -33.71 7.58 -10.15
C GLN A 7 -32.34 7.05 -10.61
N ARG A 8 -31.35 7.93 -10.72
CA ARG A 8 -29.97 7.53 -11.04
C ARG A 8 -29.27 6.79 -9.89
N LEU A 9 -29.35 7.31 -8.68
CA LEU A 9 -28.75 6.67 -7.48
C LEU A 9 -29.38 5.30 -7.24
N SER A 10 -30.71 5.21 -7.23
CA SER A 10 -31.44 3.94 -7.10
C SER A 10 -31.02 2.91 -8.16
N THR A 11 -30.79 3.32 -9.41
CA THR A 11 -30.33 2.40 -10.47
C THR A 11 -28.92 1.91 -10.24
N ILE A 12 -28.01 2.77 -9.73
CA ILE A 12 -26.64 2.40 -9.39
C ILE A 12 -26.60 1.43 -8.22
N GLU A 13 -27.40 1.67 -7.18
CA GLU A 13 -27.53 0.76 -6.03
C GLU A 13 -28.02 -0.63 -6.44
N ILE A 14 -29.05 -0.70 -7.30
CA ILE A 14 -29.53 -1.97 -7.85
C ILE A 14 -28.45 -2.70 -8.64
N PHE A 15 -27.68 -1.97 -9.46
CA PHE A 15 -26.55 -2.55 -10.22
C PHE A 15 -25.47 -3.08 -9.29
N CYS A 16 -25.04 -2.29 -8.31
CA CYS A 16 -24.03 -2.71 -7.35
C CYS A 16 -24.46 -3.96 -6.57
N LYS A 17 -25.72 -3.98 -6.11
CA LYS A 17 -26.26 -5.14 -5.39
C LYS A 17 -26.37 -6.39 -6.26
N ALA A 18 -26.68 -6.22 -7.54
CA ALA A 18 -26.69 -7.32 -8.51
C ALA A 18 -25.30 -7.89 -8.78
N ALA A 19 -24.29 -7.03 -8.82
CA ALA A 19 -22.89 -7.42 -8.96
C ALA A 19 -22.38 -8.21 -7.74
N GLU A 20 -22.67 -7.72 -6.52
CA GLU A 20 -22.30 -8.40 -5.27
C GLU A 20 -22.93 -9.80 -5.15
N LEU A 21 -24.20 -9.92 -5.48
CA LEU A 21 -24.95 -11.16 -5.31
C LEU A 21 -24.80 -12.13 -6.49
N GLY A 22 -24.32 -11.68 -7.64
CA GLY A 22 -24.20 -12.47 -8.87
C GLY A 22 -25.53 -13.04 -9.38
N SER A 23 -26.68 -12.41 -9.00
CA SER A 23 -28.01 -12.93 -9.33
C SER A 23 -29.08 -11.86 -9.22
N PHE A 24 -29.82 -11.63 -10.31
CA PHE A 24 -30.95 -10.71 -10.31
C PHE A 24 -32.10 -11.17 -9.39
N ALA A 25 -32.31 -12.48 -9.29
CA ALA A 25 -33.34 -13.02 -8.40
C ALA A 25 -33.03 -12.78 -6.93
N ARG A 26 -31.78 -13.04 -6.51
CA ARG A 26 -31.33 -12.75 -5.14
C ARG A 26 -31.35 -11.25 -4.83
N THR A 27 -30.95 -10.42 -5.79
CA THR A 27 -31.01 -8.96 -5.67
C THR A 27 -32.43 -8.47 -5.46
N ALA A 28 -33.38 -9.02 -6.22
CA ALA A 28 -34.81 -8.69 -6.10
C ALA A 28 -35.34 -8.99 -4.70
N VAL A 29 -35.00 -10.14 -4.13
CA VAL A 29 -35.39 -10.52 -2.76
C VAL A 29 -34.82 -9.54 -1.73
N VAL A 30 -33.52 -9.22 -1.83
CA VAL A 30 -32.86 -8.32 -0.87
C VAL A 30 -33.38 -6.90 -0.93
N LEU A 31 -33.72 -6.41 -2.13
CA LEU A 31 -34.22 -5.03 -2.33
C LEU A 31 -35.74 -4.90 -2.25
N GLY A 32 -36.47 -5.99 -2.05
CA GLY A 32 -37.93 -5.97 -1.98
C GLY A 32 -38.61 -5.56 -3.31
N ILE A 33 -37.99 -5.83 -4.47
CA ILE A 33 -38.51 -5.50 -5.80
C ILE A 33 -38.61 -6.76 -6.67
N SER A 34 -39.28 -6.65 -7.83
CA SER A 34 -39.36 -7.80 -8.73
C SER A 34 -38.06 -8.06 -9.50
N PRO A 35 -37.74 -9.32 -9.88
CA PRO A 35 -36.56 -9.65 -10.73
C PRO A 35 -36.60 -8.91 -12.07
N SER A 36 -37.79 -8.67 -12.62
CA SER A 36 -37.99 -7.89 -13.84
C SER A 36 -37.62 -6.40 -13.64
N ALA A 37 -37.88 -5.83 -12.47
CA ALA A 37 -37.50 -4.45 -12.14
C ALA A 37 -35.97 -4.33 -12.05
N VAL A 38 -35.28 -5.28 -11.40
CA VAL A 38 -33.79 -5.34 -11.36
C VAL A 38 -33.23 -5.41 -12.78
N SER A 39 -33.75 -6.34 -13.62
CA SER A 39 -33.28 -6.50 -14.99
C SER A 39 -33.49 -5.23 -15.83
N LYS A 40 -34.66 -4.57 -15.69
CA LYS A 40 -34.97 -3.31 -16.38
C LYS A 40 -34.06 -2.17 -15.93
N ALA A 41 -33.76 -2.07 -14.62
CA ALA A 41 -32.85 -1.04 -14.08
C ALA A 41 -31.46 -1.20 -14.65
N VAL A 42 -30.91 -2.40 -14.60
CA VAL A 42 -29.58 -2.71 -15.17
C VAL A 42 -29.55 -2.47 -16.68
N PHE A 43 -30.58 -2.89 -17.42
CA PHE A 43 -30.68 -2.67 -18.86
C PHE A 43 -30.68 -1.15 -19.20
N ARG A 44 -31.46 -0.33 -18.49
CA ARG A 44 -31.43 1.13 -18.66
C ARG A 44 -30.07 1.75 -18.38
N LEU A 45 -29.36 1.21 -17.39
CA LEU A 45 -28.00 1.65 -17.06
C LEU A 45 -27.05 1.34 -18.21
N GLU A 46 -27.04 0.10 -18.72
CA GLU A 46 -26.25 -0.33 -19.87
C GLU A 46 -26.55 0.52 -21.12
N GLN A 47 -27.82 0.78 -21.42
CA GLN A 47 -28.24 1.64 -22.54
C GLN A 47 -27.72 3.08 -22.38
N ARG A 48 -27.78 3.64 -21.16
CA ARG A 48 -27.29 5.00 -20.88
C ARG A 48 -25.78 5.11 -21.03
N LEU A 49 -25.05 4.06 -20.65
CA LEU A 49 -23.58 4.04 -20.73
C LEU A 49 -23.06 3.60 -22.10
N GLY A 50 -23.93 2.99 -22.93
CA GLY A 50 -23.56 2.47 -24.25
C GLY A 50 -22.71 1.19 -24.19
N VAL A 51 -22.57 0.56 -23.01
CA VAL A 51 -21.76 -0.64 -22.81
C VAL A 51 -22.52 -1.69 -21.99
N ARG A 52 -22.16 -2.96 -22.19
CA ARG A 52 -22.66 -4.06 -21.36
C ARG A 52 -21.84 -4.12 -20.08
N LEU A 53 -22.55 -4.21 -18.94
CA LEU A 53 -21.93 -4.35 -17.63
C LEU A 53 -21.93 -5.79 -17.13
N PHE A 54 -22.84 -6.63 -17.66
CA PHE A 54 -22.93 -8.04 -17.31
C PHE A 54 -22.89 -8.95 -18.54
N HIS A 55 -22.13 -10.04 -18.39
CA HIS A 55 -22.33 -11.26 -19.18
C HIS A 55 -23.51 -12.03 -18.59
N ARG A 56 -24.55 -12.22 -19.39
CA ARG A 56 -25.78 -12.92 -18.99
C ARG A 56 -25.79 -14.29 -19.64
N THR A 57 -25.74 -15.34 -18.85
CA THR A 57 -26.07 -16.71 -19.27
C THR A 57 -27.27 -17.21 -18.46
N THR A 58 -27.91 -18.28 -18.89
CA THR A 58 -29.02 -18.90 -18.14
C THR A 58 -28.60 -19.45 -16.77
N ARG A 59 -27.27 -19.60 -16.53
CA ARG A 59 -26.73 -20.21 -15.31
C ARG A 59 -25.88 -19.26 -14.46
N SER A 60 -25.43 -18.10 -15.00
CA SER A 60 -24.54 -17.19 -14.26
C SER A 60 -24.71 -15.74 -14.71
N LEU A 61 -24.57 -14.84 -13.74
CA LEU A 61 -24.46 -13.41 -13.94
C LEU A 61 -23.01 -13.01 -13.52
N ARG A 62 -22.21 -12.53 -14.47
CA ARG A 62 -20.82 -12.08 -14.21
C ARG A 62 -20.62 -10.72 -14.81
N LEU A 63 -19.82 -9.89 -14.15
CA LEU A 63 -19.42 -8.59 -14.68
C LEU A 63 -18.57 -8.74 -15.95
N THR A 64 -18.72 -7.80 -16.87
CA THR A 64 -17.75 -7.54 -17.95
C THR A 64 -16.56 -6.80 -17.39
N GLN A 65 -15.54 -6.53 -18.20
CA GLN A 65 -14.41 -5.70 -17.80
C GLN A 65 -14.88 -4.27 -17.45
N GLU A 66 -15.73 -3.69 -18.31
CA GLU A 66 -16.36 -2.39 -18.09
C GLU A 66 -17.29 -2.41 -16.86
N GLY A 67 -18.00 -3.53 -16.67
CA GLY A 67 -18.84 -3.76 -15.50
C GLY A 67 -18.06 -3.78 -14.21
N THR A 68 -16.89 -4.42 -14.18
CA THR A 68 -16.01 -4.46 -13.01
C THR A 68 -15.50 -3.07 -12.67
N LEU A 69 -14.98 -2.34 -13.66
CA LEU A 69 -14.50 -0.97 -13.47
C LEU A 69 -15.63 -0.05 -12.97
N TYR A 70 -16.80 -0.14 -13.56
CA TYR A 70 -17.94 0.69 -13.17
C TYR A 70 -18.45 0.32 -11.77
N PHE A 71 -18.49 -0.95 -11.42
CA PHE A 71 -18.88 -1.45 -10.10
C PHE A 71 -17.98 -0.90 -8.99
N GLU A 72 -16.67 -0.97 -9.17
CA GLU A 72 -15.69 -0.45 -8.20
C GLU A 72 -15.86 1.05 -7.98
N ARG A 73 -16.06 1.81 -9.06
CA ARG A 73 -16.27 3.27 -8.95
C ARG A 73 -17.59 3.63 -8.28
N CYS A 74 -18.65 2.88 -8.58
CA CYS A 74 -19.95 3.09 -7.96
C CYS A 74 -19.96 2.72 -6.48
N GLN A 75 -19.35 1.59 -6.10
CA GLN A 75 -19.22 1.21 -4.69
C GLN A 75 -18.51 2.29 -3.87
N GLN A 76 -17.44 2.84 -4.43
CA GLN A 76 -16.70 3.92 -3.76
C GLN A 76 -17.58 5.16 -3.57
N ALA A 77 -18.31 5.58 -4.62
CA ALA A 77 -19.18 6.76 -4.56
C ALA A 77 -20.34 6.58 -3.57
N LEU A 78 -20.98 5.41 -3.56
CA LEU A 78 -22.06 5.08 -2.62
C LEU A 78 -21.53 5.04 -1.17
N GLY A 79 -20.33 4.53 -0.95
CA GLY A 79 -19.65 4.58 0.34
C GLY A 79 -19.40 6.01 0.83
N ASP A 80 -18.93 6.90 -0.06
CA ASP A 80 -18.68 8.32 0.26
C ASP A 80 -20.00 9.04 0.64
N ILE A 81 -21.12 8.70 -0.03
CA ILE A 81 -22.45 9.25 0.30
C ILE A 81 -22.93 8.75 1.67
N ALA A 82 -22.88 7.44 1.91
CA ALA A 82 -23.29 6.85 3.19
C ALA A 82 -22.47 7.41 4.36
N GLU A 83 -21.17 7.63 4.15
CA GLU A 83 -20.29 8.26 5.13
C GLU A 83 -20.72 9.70 5.44
N ALA A 84 -21.07 10.49 4.42
CA ALA A 84 -21.55 11.85 4.60
C ALA A 84 -22.86 11.91 5.41
N GLU A 85 -23.78 10.98 5.14
CA GLU A 85 -25.04 10.88 5.88
C GLU A 85 -24.82 10.55 7.37
N VAL A 86 -23.90 9.62 7.65
CA VAL A 86 -23.55 9.24 9.04
C VAL A 86 -22.90 10.40 9.79
N LEU A 87 -22.01 11.17 9.12
CA LEU A 87 -21.38 12.36 9.71
C LEU A 87 -22.41 13.39 10.17
N ILE A 88 -23.44 13.61 9.37
CA ILE A 88 -24.50 14.61 9.68
C ILE A 88 -25.44 14.11 10.76
N THR A 89 -25.77 12.82 10.76
CA THR A 89 -26.81 12.27 11.63
C THR A 89 -26.33 11.83 13.00
N GLN A 90 -25.09 11.37 13.12
CA GLN A 90 -24.57 10.73 14.34
C GLN A 90 -23.43 11.49 15.02
N GLY A 91 -22.89 12.54 14.41
CA GLY A 91 -21.78 13.36 14.94
C GLY A 91 -20.44 12.62 15.11
N VAL A 92 -20.44 11.30 15.16
CA VAL A 92 -19.25 10.42 15.21
C VAL A 92 -19.44 9.31 14.18
N ALA A 93 -18.84 9.48 13.02
CA ALA A 93 -18.93 8.46 11.98
C ALA A 93 -17.90 7.34 12.24
N THR A 94 -18.35 6.11 12.29
CA THR A 94 -17.47 4.94 12.28
C THR A 94 -16.98 4.72 10.85
N PRO A 95 -15.65 4.63 10.62
CA PRO A 95 -15.13 4.41 9.28
C PRO A 95 -15.56 3.03 8.76
N THR A 96 -16.00 2.98 7.50
CA THR A 96 -16.53 1.76 6.87
C THR A 96 -16.04 1.62 5.43
N GLY A 97 -16.16 0.41 4.89
CA GLY A 97 -15.92 0.12 3.48
C GLY A 97 -14.50 -0.33 3.15
N LEU A 98 -14.22 -0.55 1.87
CA LEU A 98 -12.97 -1.07 1.37
C LEU A 98 -11.90 0.04 1.31
N LEU A 99 -10.77 -0.18 1.94
CA LEU A 99 -9.58 0.67 1.91
C LEU A 99 -8.44 -0.07 1.19
N ARG A 100 -8.04 0.44 0.03
CA ARG A 100 -6.93 -0.09 -0.77
C ARG A 100 -5.66 0.65 -0.46
N VAL A 101 -4.67 -0.09 0.03
CA VAL A 101 -3.38 0.47 0.46
C VAL A 101 -2.27 -0.19 -0.34
N SER A 102 -1.44 0.63 -0.99
CA SER A 102 -0.19 0.18 -1.62
C SER A 102 0.99 0.53 -0.72
N LEU A 103 1.86 -0.46 -0.45
CA LEU A 103 3.01 -0.25 0.42
C LEU A 103 4.16 -1.19 0.04
N PRO A 104 5.42 -0.82 0.39
CA PRO A 104 6.58 -1.67 0.20
C PRO A 104 6.47 -2.98 0.99
N ALA A 105 7.14 -4.03 0.49
CA ALA A 105 7.13 -5.35 1.15
C ALA A 105 7.68 -5.27 2.58
N ALA A 106 8.76 -4.55 2.79
CA ALA A 106 9.37 -4.39 4.11
C ALA A 106 8.41 -3.73 5.11
N ASP A 107 7.71 -2.65 4.70
CA ASP A 107 6.70 -2.00 5.56
C ASP A 107 5.53 -2.91 5.86
N SER A 108 5.08 -3.68 4.86
CA SER A 108 3.99 -4.63 5.04
C SER A 108 4.31 -5.65 6.13
N ILE A 109 5.51 -6.25 6.06
CA ILE A 109 5.92 -7.35 6.94
C ILE A 109 6.28 -6.84 8.34
N HIS A 110 7.12 -5.81 8.42
CA HIS A 110 7.76 -5.41 9.68
C HIS A 110 7.04 -4.28 10.42
N VAL A 111 6.24 -3.47 9.72
CA VAL A 111 5.58 -2.30 10.33
C VAL A 111 4.07 -2.48 10.41
N LEU A 112 3.40 -2.81 9.29
CA LEU A 112 1.94 -2.84 9.25
C LEU A 112 1.37 -4.15 9.79
N ALA A 113 1.85 -5.32 9.33
CA ALA A 113 1.28 -6.61 9.70
C ALA A 113 1.26 -6.86 11.23
N PRO A 114 2.29 -6.53 12.01
CA PRO A 114 2.24 -6.67 13.47
C PRO A 114 1.16 -5.81 14.15
N ARG A 115 0.75 -4.71 13.50
CA ARG A 115 -0.24 -3.75 14.01
C ARG A 115 -1.65 -4.01 13.49
N LEU A 116 -1.82 -4.80 12.43
CA LEU A 116 -3.13 -5.10 11.85
C LEU A 116 -4.17 -5.65 12.83
N PRO A 117 -3.83 -6.54 13.79
CA PRO A 117 -4.80 -7.01 14.78
C PRO A 117 -5.48 -5.87 15.55
N ALA A 118 -4.71 -4.87 15.98
CA ALA A 118 -5.24 -3.68 16.66
C ALA A 118 -6.12 -2.82 15.75
N LEU A 119 -5.68 -2.63 14.49
CA LEU A 119 -6.46 -1.87 13.51
C LEU A 119 -7.83 -2.52 13.22
N VAL A 120 -7.85 -3.84 13.00
CA VAL A 120 -9.08 -4.58 12.70
C VAL A 120 -10.02 -4.59 13.91
N GLN A 121 -9.47 -4.70 15.12
CA GLN A 121 -10.27 -4.61 16.36
C GLN A 121 -10.87 -3.21 16.54
N GLN A 122 -10.09 -2.16 16.27
CA GLN A 122 -10.52 -0.77 16.45
C GLN A 122 -11.54 -0.34 15.38
N TYR A 123 -11.39 -0.83 14.15
CA TYR A 123 -12.22 -0.45 12.99
C TYR A 123 -12.79 -1.67 12.25
N PRO A 124 -13.67 -2.45 12.88
CA PRO A 124 -14.13 -3.75 12.36
C PRO A 124 -14.95 -3.66 11.07
N LYS A 125 -15.38 -2.45 10.69
CA LYS A 125 -16.14 -2.22 9.44
C LYS A 125 -15.27 -1.77 8.27
N ILE A 126 -13.95 -1.58 8.48
CA ILE A 126 -13.00 -1.36 7.40
C ILE A 126 -12.56 -2.71 6.85
N GLN A 127 -12.68 -2.87 5.55
CA GLN A 127 -12.05 -3.97 4.81
C GLN A 127 -10.75 -3.46 4.22
N LEU A 128 -9.62 -4.13 4.53
CA LEU A 128 -8.31 -3.76 4.00
C LEU A 128 -7.94 -4.65 2.81
N GLU A 129 -7.49 -4.01 1.75
CA GLU A 129 -6.88 -4.66 0.60
C GLU A 129 -5.45 -4.12 0.46
N LEU A 130 -4.45 -4.96 0.68
CA LEU A 130 -3.04 -4.58 0.67
C LEU A 130 -2.38 -4.97 -0.65
N HIS A 131 -1.90 -3.97 -1.38
CA HIS A 131 -1.10 -4.12 -2.59
C HIS A 131 0.37 -3.98 -2.24
N VAL A 132 1.03 -5.10 -1.99
CA VAL A 132 2.42 -5.13 -1.54
C VAL A 132 3.35 -5.07 -2.75
N SER A 133 4.00 -3.93 -2.97
CA SER A 133 4.92 -3.70 -4.07
C SER A 133 5.76 -2.44 -3.84
N ASP A 134 7.05 -2.50 -4.20
CA ASP A 134 7.97 -1.37 -4.12
C ASP A 134 7.89 -0.44 -5.34
N ARG A 135 7.10 -0.80 -6.38
CA ARG A 135 6.88 0.07 -7.54
C ARG A 135 6.00 1.27 -7.18
N PHE A 136 6.21 2.36 -7.90
CA PHE A 136 5.28 3.48 -7.85
C PHE A 136 3.96 3.09 -8.55
N VAL A 137 2.86 3.35 -7.89
CA VAL A 137 1.50 3.07 -8.39
C VAL A 137 0.82 4.39 -8.78
N ASP A 138 0.03 4.37 -9.84
CA ASP A 138 -0.92 5.45 -10.08
C ASP A 138 -2.17 5.21 -9.22
N LEU A 139 -2.39 6.09 -8.24
CA LEU A 139 -3.50 5.94 -7.30
C LEU A 139 -4.86 6.01 -7.99
N VAL A 140 -4.96 6.70 -9.12
CA VAL A 140 -6.22 6.87 -9.85
C VAL A 140 -6.49 5.66 -10.74
N GLU A 141 -5.51 5.28 -11.57
CA GLU A 141 -5.65 4.18 -12.51
C GLU A 141 -5.80 2.84 -11.78
N GLU A 142 -5.00 2.63 -10.72
CA GLU A 142 -5.00 1.37 -9.95
C GLU A 142 -6.01 1.36 -8.79
N ASN A 143 -6.83 2.42 -8.68
CA ASN A 143 -7.86 2.54 -7.65
C ASN A 143 -7.35 2.37 -6.20
N ILE A 144 -6.15 2.88 -5.93
CA ILE A 144 -5.53 2.89 -4.60
C ILE A 144 -6.01 4.11 -3.82
N ASP A 145 -6.36 3.92 -2.55
CA ASP A 145 -6.77 5.01 -1.64
C ASP A 145 -5.55 5.69 -0.99
N VAL A 146 -4.58 4.88 -0.54
CA VAL A 146 -3.36 5.32 0.14
C VAL A 146 -2.15 4.56 -0.41
N ALA A 147 -1.05 5.26 -0.72
CA ALA A 147 0.23 4.63 -0.99
C ALA A 147 1.27 5.06 0.04
N ILE A 148 1.98 4.12 0.65
CA ILE A 148 3.12 4.38 1.53
C ILE A 148 4.40 4.26 0.69
N ARG A 149 5.28 5.25 0.78
CA ARG A 149 6.53 5.29 0.01
C ARG A 149 7.65 5.96 0.81
N PHE A 150 8.89 5.62 0.48
CA PHE A 150 10.09 6.23 1.03
C PHE A 150 10.76 7.20 0.06
N GLY A 151 11.48 8.17 0.61
CA GLY A 151 12.39 9.04 -0.14
C GLY A 151 11.74 10.30 -0.71
N SER A 152 12.38 10.88 -1.72
CA SER A 152 11.90 12.10 -2.37
C SER A 152 10.67 11.80 -3.23
N LEU A 153 9.67 12.65 -3.09
CA LEU A 153 8.46 12.62 -3.89
C LEU A 153 8.67 13.51 -5.11
N SER A 154 8.33 13.02 -6.30
CA SER A 154 8.19 13.86 -7.48
C SER A 154 6.95 14.75 -7.35
N ASP A 155 6.95 15.90 -8.00
CA ASP A 155 5.79 16.78 -8.06
C ASP A 155 4.53 15.99 -8.47
N SER A 156 3.56 15.96 -7.57
CA SER A 156 2.30 15.27 -7.80
C SER A 156 1.13 16.09 -7.26
N THR A 157 -0.05 15.90 -7.83
CA THR A 157 -1.30 16.48 -7.35
C THR A 157 -1.84 15.77 -6.11
N LEU A 158 -1.11 14.79 -5.58
CA LEU A 158 -1.50 14.01 -4.40
C LEU A 158 -1.22 14.80 -3.12
N ARG A 159 -2.01 14.53 -2.11
CA ARG A 159 -1.65 14.94 -0.75
C ARG A 159 -0.57 14.04 -0.19
N VAL A 160 0.34 14.66 0.55
CA VAL A 160 1.46 14.01 1.19
C VAL A 160 1.32 14.19 2.69
N ARG A 161 1.36 13.10 3.44
CA ARG A 161 1.46 13.13 4.91
C ARG A 161 2.75 12.45 5.31
N PRO A 162 3.69 13.15 5.98
CA PRO A 162 4.85 12.52 6.58
C PRO A 162 4.41 11.48 7.62
N LEU A 163 5.06 10.33 7.61
CA LEU A 163 4.94 9.28 8.62
C LEU A 163 6.21 9.28 9.49
N HIS A 164 6.73 8.10 9.82
CA HIS A 164 7.95 7.97 10.60
C HIS A 164 9.21 8.07 9.73
N SER A 165 10.30 8.54 10.32
CA SER A 165 11.64 8.47 9.74
C SER A 165 12.33 7.22 10.25
N TYR A 166 13.05 6.54 9.39
CA TYR A 166 13.75 5.30 9.70
C TYR A 166 15.24 5.44 9.43
N ARG A 167 16.04 4.85 10.32
CA ARG A 167 17.48 4.74 10.12
C ARG A 167 17.79 3.69 9.06
N ILE A 168 18.86 3.90 8.32
CA ILE A 168 19.47 2.89 7.48
C ILE A 168 20.68 2.36 8.26
N VAL A 169 20.81 1.05 8.32
CA VAL A 169 21.94 0.38 8.97
C VAL A 169 22.73 -0.45 7.97
N THR A 170 24.04 -0.46 8.14
CA THR A 170 24.94 -1.36 7.40
C THR A 170 25.18 -2.57 8.26
N VAL A 171 24.87 -3.76 7.76
CA VAL A 171 24.89 -4.99 8.56
C VAL A 171 25.57 -6.14 7.86
N ALA A 172 26.16 -7.02 8.65
CA ALA A 172 26.72 -8.31 8.22
C ALA A 172 26.55 -9.36 9.33
N ALA A 173 26.64 -10.64 8.98
CA ALA A 173 26.75 -11.71 9.98
C ALA A 173 28.12 -11.67 10.69
N PRO A 174 28.18 -11.96 12.00
CA PRO A 174 29.48 -12.10 12.71
C PRO A 174 30.43 -13.09 12.04
N SER A 175 29.92 -14.19 11.47
CA SER A 175 30.72 -15.18 10.75
C SER A 175 31.42 -14.59 9.51
N TYR A 176 30.73 -13.72 8.77
CA TYR A 176 31.34 -13.01 7.64
C TYR A 176 32.44 -12.08 8.10
N LEU A 177 32.20 -11.29 9.15
CA LEU A 177 33.15 -10.33 9.69
C LEU A 177 34.39 -11.01 10.29
N GLN A 178 34.23 -12.17 10.91
CA GLN A 178 35.36 -12.98 11.41
C GLN A 178 36.27 -13.46 10.28
N GLN A 179 35.75 -13.79 9.12
CA GLN A 179 36.51 -14.29 7.98
C GLN A 179 37.13 -13.18 7.13
N HIS A 180 36.48 -12.05 6.99
CA HIS A 180 36.85 -10.99 6.03
C HIS A 180 37.28 -9.68 6.68
N GLY A 181 37.24 -9.59 8.03
CA GLY A 181 37.47 -8.35 8.76
C GLY A 181 36.21 -7.47 8.84
N THR A 182 36.23 -6.48 9.72
CA THR A 182 35.15 -5.49 9.90
C THR A 182 35.59 -4.17 9.28
N PRO A 183 34.96 -3.70 8.21
CA PRO A 183 35.30 -2.41 7.60
C PRO A 183 34.92 -1.26 8.55
N THR A 184 35.86 -0.33 8.72
CA THR A 184 35.71 0.88 9.53
C THR A 184 35.59 2.15 8.68
N THR A 185 35.94 2.06 7.40
CA THR A 185 35.90 3.16 6.43
C THR A 185 35.19 2.77 5.14
N LEU A 186 34.75 3.78 4.37
CA LEU A 186 34.18 3.53 3.04
C LEU A 186 35.15 2.90 2.06
N ALA A 187 36.43 3.19 2.19
CA ALA A 187 37.48 2.59 1.36
C ALA A 187 37.63 1.07 1.64
N GLU A 188 37.57 0.67 2.91
CA GLU A 188 37.56 -0.73 3.28
C GLU A 188 36.27 -1.43 2.83
N LEU A 189 35.10 -0.77 2.94
CA LEU A 189 33.83 -1.32 2.47
C LEU A 189 33.85 -1.71 0.99
N GLN A 190 34.62 -0.99 0.15
CA GLN A 190 34.78 -1.31 -1.27
C GLN A 190 35.47 -2.65 -1.52
N GLN A 191 36.20 -3.17 -0.54
CA GLN A 191 36.93 -4.45 -0.65
C GLN A 191 36.05 -5.64 -0.22
N HIS A 192 34.87 -5.37 0.34
CA HIS A 192 33.97 -6.39 0.80
C HIS A 192 32.93 -6.78 -0.26
N ASN A 193 32.42 -8.01 -0.18
CA ASN A 193 31.29 -8.45 -0.97
C ASN A 193 30.00 -7.81 -0.40
N CYS A 194 29.40 -6.91 -1.15
CA CYS A 194 28.16 -6.23 -0.76
C CYS A 194 26.95 -6.82 -1.52
N ILE A 195 25.92 -7.19 -0.78
CA ILE A 195 24.60 -7.55 -1.33
C ILE A 195 23.87 -6.26 -1.64
N ARG A 196 23.71 -5.94 -2.93
CA ARG A 196 23.15 -4.66 -3.38
C ARG A 196 21.66 -4.75 -3.60
N LEU A 197 20.93 -3.78 -3.08
CA LEU A 197 19.50 -3.62 -3.36
C LEU A 197 19.29 -2.92 -4.69
N LEU A 198 18.38 -3.43 -5.51
CA LEU A 198 17.93 -2.83 -6.75
C LEU A 198 16.62 -2.07 -6.51
N ALA A 199 16.53 -0.88 -7.06
CA ALA A 199 15.26 -0.16 -7.13
C ALA A 199 14.33 -0.84 -8.15
N GLU A 200 13.19 -1.31 -7.73
CA GLU A 200 12.24 -2.08 -8.55
C GLU A 200 11.83 -1.30 -9.83
N ARG A 201 11.69 0.02 -9.71
CA ARG A 201 11.30 0.90 -10.83
C ARG A 201 12.35 1.03 -11.93
N THR A 202 13.62 1.08 -11.57
CA THR A 202 14.70 1.40 -12.52
C THR A 202 15.61 0.21 -12.81
N GLY A 203 15.53 -0.86 -11.99
CA GLY A 203 16.47 -1.97 -12.04
C GLY A 203 17.92 -1.58 -11.68
N GLN A 204 18.12 -0.33 -11.24
CA GLN A 204 19.44 0.15 -10.88
C GLN A 204 19.72 -0.07 -9.39
N PRO A 205 20.99 -0.30 -9.00
CA PRO A 205 21.39 -0.38 -7.62
C PRO A 205 20.97 0.88 -6.84
N ILE A 206 20.41 0.69 -5.67
CA ILE A 206 20.09 1.77 -4.74
C ILE A 206 21.42 2.34 -4.23
N LYS A 207 21.60 3.64 -4.40
CA LYS A 207 22.78 4.35 -3.93
C LYS A 207 22.82 4.41 -2.42
N CYS A 208 23.97 4.10 -1.85
CA CYS A 208 24.20 4.17 -0.43
C CYS A 208 25.04 5.40 -0.11
N PHE A 209 24.48 6.30 0.70
CA PHE A 209 25.17 7.51 1.14
C PHE A 209 25.49 7.39 2.62
N TYR A 210 26.66 7.92 3.01
CA TYR A 210 27.12 7.96 4.38
C TYR A 210 27.52 9.38 4.75
N ARG A 211 27.29 9.76 6.00
CA ARG A 211 27.69 11.05 6.51
C ARG A 211 29.17 11.00 6.93
N VAL A 212 30.00 11.78 6.25
CA VAL A 212 31.42 11.94 6.58
C VAL A 212 31.65 13.42 6.91
N GLY A 213 31.77 13.73 8.19
CA GLY A 213 31.79 15.11 8.67
C GLY A 213 30.43 15.80 8.46
N GLN A 214 30.40 16.85 7.64
CA GLN A 214 29.18 17.59 7.27
C GLN A 214 28.58 17.15 5.94
N ASP A 215 29.27 16.34 5.16
CA ASP A 215 28.89 15.94 3.82
C ASP A 215 28.31 14.51 3.78
N PHE A 216 27.52 14.23 2.73
CA PHE A 216 27.08 12.88 2.41
C PHE A 216 27.85 12.37 1.19
N LEU A 217 28.62 11.31 1.37
CA LEU A 217 29.39 10.65 0.33
C LEU A 217 28.69 9.38 -0.16
N GLU A 218 28.60 9.21 -1.47
CA GLU A 218 28.12 7.96 -2.07
C GLU A 218 29.19 6.89 -1.92
N ALA A 219 28.83 5.76 -1.27
CA ALA A 219 29.71 4.61 -1.21
C ALA A 219 29.67 3.84 -2.54
N THR A 220 30.82 3.69 -3.17
CA THR A 220 30.97 2.78 -4.30
C THR A 220 31.14 1.36 -3.76
N VAL A 221 30.09 0.55 -3.81
CA VAL A 221 30.10 -0.82 -3.32
C VAL A 221 30.03 -1.80 -4.49
N GLN A 222 30.76 -2.92 -4.37
CA GLN A 222 30.75 -4.02 -5.33
C GLN A 222 30.24 -5.29 -4.65
N GLY A 223 29.81 -6.26 -5.42
CA GLY A 223 29.36 -7.53 -4.87
C GLY A 223 28.77 -8.46 -5.91
N SER A 224 28.74 -9.72 -5.55
CA SER A 224 28.31 -10.83 -6.42
C SER A 224 26.79 -10.93 -6.59
N LEU A 225 26.02 -10.27 -5.70
CA LEU A 225 24.55 -10.39 -5.71
C LEU A 225 23.87 -9.02 -5.71
N MET A 226 22.80 -8.98 -6.49
CA MET A 226 21.86 -7.87 -6.53
C MET A 226 20.44 -8.42 -6.39
N VAL A 227 19.65 -7.83 -5.50
CA VAL A 227 18.28 -8.29 -5.18
C VAL A 227 17.31 -7.10 -5.09
N THR A 228 16.04 -7.31 -5.37
CA THR A 228 15.01 -6.26 -5.24
C THR A 228 14.38 -6.22 -3.85
N GLY A 229 14.44 -7.32 -3.09
CA GLY A 229 13.77 -7.43 -1.78
C GLY A 229 14.72 -7.25 -0.60
N ALA A 230 14.39 -6.35 0.33
CA ALA A 230 15.16 -6.13 1.55
C ALA A 230 15.26 -7.38 2.44
N ASP A 231 14.19 -8.17 2.56
CA ASP A 231 14.19 -9.43 3.31
C ASP A 231 15.11 -10.49 2.68
N THR A 232 15.17 -10.54 1.36
CA THR A 232 16.14 -11.41 0.67
C THR A 232 17.58 -11.01 0.98
N ALA A 233 17.89 -9.71 0.93
CA ALA A 233 19.21 -9.20 1.30
C ALA A 233 19.55 -9.52 2.76
N ARG A 234 18.60 -9.35 3.67
CA ARG A 234 18.72 -9.70 5.09
C ARG A 234 19.08 -11.17 5.31
N ILE A 235 18.32 -12.07 4.67
CA ILE A 235 18.57 -13.51 4.77
C ILE A 235 19.96 -13.88 4.26
N LEU A 236 20.36 -13.35 3.11
CA LEU A 236 21.69 -13.57 2.53
C LEU A 236 22.80 -13.05 3.45
N ALA A 237 22.61 -11.89 4.07
CA ALA A 237 23.57 -11.35 5.03
C ALA A 237 23.71 -12.25 6.27
N ILE A 238 22.59 -12.76 6.84
CA ILE A 238 22.58 -13.74 7.94
C ILE A 238 23.37 -14.99 7.58
N GLN A 239 23.27 -15.46 6.33
CA GLN A 239 24.00 -16.63 5.82
C GLN A 239 25.50 -16.35 5.57
N GLY A 240 25.99 -15.15 5.88
CA GLY A 240 27.41 -14.79 5.73
C GLY A 240 27.83 -14.56 4.29
N VAL A 241 26.92 -14.25 3.38
CA VAL A 241 27.25 -13.99 1.97
C VAL A 241 27.99 -12.64 1.82
N GLY A 242 27.67 -11.65 2.66
CA GLY A 242 28.28 -10.33 2.56
C GLY A 242 27.60 -9.28 3.44
N ILE A 243 27.96 -8.02 3.16
CA ILE A 243 27.45 -6.83 3.84
C ILE A 243 26.22 -6.30 3.07
N THR A 244 25.23 -5.78 3.75
CA THR A 244 24.09 -5.13 3.13
C THR A 244 23.62 -3.89 3.88
N HIS A 245 22.85 -3.04 3.20
CA HIS A 245 22.21 -1.85 3.75
C HIS A 245 20.71 -2.11 3.89
N LEU A 246 20.18 -1.95 5.09
CA LEU A 246 18.76 -2.20 5.37
C LEU A 246 18.18 -1.02 6.15
N ILE A 247 16.88 -0.85 6.03
CA ILE A 247 16.13 -0.06 7.02
C ILE A 247 16.21 -0.84 8.34
N GLU A 248 16.48 -0.16 9.44
CA GLU A 248 16.75 -0.75 10.76
C GLU A 248 15.67 -1.74 11.20
N PHE A 249 14.40 -1.43 11.00
CA PHE A 249 13.30 -2.32 11.39
C PHE A 249 13.32 -3.67 10.66
N VAL A 250 13.91 -3.76 9.46
CA VAL A 250 14.08 -5.03 8.74
C VAL A 250 15.10 -5.93 9.42
N ALA A 251 16.17 -5.34 9.98
CA ALA A 251 17.25 -6.06 10.64
C ALA A 251 17.03 -6.21 12.16
N GLN A 252 16.06 -5.53 12.75
CA GLN A 252 15.92 -5.35 14.20
C GLN A 252 15.99 -6.65 15.01
N THR A 253 15.21 -7.66 14.62
CA THR A 253 15.22 -8.95 15.32
C THR A 253 16.56 -9.66 15.23
N ASP A 254 17.25 -9.54 14.09
CA ASP A 254 18.53 -10.20 13.88
C ASP A 254 19.67 -9.48 14.61
N LEU A 255 19.58 -8.16 14.73
CA LEU A 255 20.48 -7.37 15.56
C LEU A 255 20.32 -7.72 17.05
N GLN A 256 19.08 -7.80 17.54
CA GLN A 256 18.78 -8.18 18.92
C GLN A 256 19.23 -9.61 19.27
N THR A 257 19.14 -10.53 18.31
CA THR A 257 19.52 -11.93 18.51
C THR A 257 21.00 -12.21 18.13
N GLY A 258 21.75 -11.21 17.71
CA GLY A 258 23.16 -11.34 17.33
C GLY A 258 23.42 -12.11 16.03
N ARG A 259 22.39 -12.35 15.21
CA ARG A 259 22.55 -12.96 13.88
C ARG A 259 23.14 -11.99 12.87
N LEU A 260 22.88 -10.70 13.05
CA LEU A 260 23.49 -9.61 12.33
C LEU A 260 24.15 -8.65 13.33
N GLN A 261 25.15 -7.93 12.86
CA GLN A 261 25.86 -6.90 13.59
C GLN A 261 25.94 -5.65 12.73
N THR A 262 25.72 -4.48 13.34
CA THR A 262 25.94 -3.18 12.69
C THR A 262 27.41 -2.89 12.55
N ILE A 263 27.77 -2.25 11.45
CA ILE A 263 29.11 -1.75 11.15
C ILE A 263 29.04 -0.33 10.62
N LEU A 264 30.15 0.41 10.65
CA LEU A 264 30.25 1.80 10.17
C LEU A 264 29.31 2.76 10.94
N GLU A 265 29.08 2.54 12.22
CA GLU A 265 28.15 3.34 13.04
C GLU A 265 28.60 4.80 13.18
N ASP A 266 29.89 5.08 13.12
CA ASP A 266 30.44 6.44 13.21
C ASP A 266 30.15 7.30 11.96
N ILE A 267 29.77 6.67 10.84
CA ILE A 267 29.49 7.34 9.56
C ILE A 267 28.11 6.98 9.04
N GLU A 268 27.10 7.10 9.88
CA GLU A 268 25.73 6.66 9.62
C GLU A 268 25.13 7.14 8.27
N PRO A 269 24.39 6.28 7.58
CA PRO A 269 23.57 6.71 6.44
C PRO A 269 22.50 7.72 6.88
N PRO A 270 22.03 8.56 5.94
CA PRO A 270 20.91 9.47 6.23
C PRO A 270 19.62 8.71 6.54
N VAL A 271 18.83 9.24 7.45
CA VAL A 271 17.49 8.71 7.73
C VAL A 271 16.59 8.76 6.49
N ARG A 272 15.70 7.80 6.36
CA ARG A 272 14.68 7.75 5.30
C ARG A 272 13.33 8.13 5.85
N GLN A 273 12.71 9.14 5.27
CA GLN A 273 11.36 9.55 5.60
C GLN A 273 10.34 8.71 4.83
N ALA A 274 9.40 8.11 5.54
CA ALA A 274 8.22 7.50 4.94
C ALA A 274 7.11 8.55 4.77
N PHE A 275 6.36 8.42 3.69
CA PHE A 275 5.22 9.28 3.37
C PHE A 275 4.01 8.45 3.00
N ALA A 276 2.85 8.91 3.44
CA ALA A 276 1.58 8.47 2.89
C ALA A 276 1.11 9.44 1.80
N LEU A 277 0.83 8.89 0.64
CA LEU A 277 0.30 9.59 -0.53
C LEU A 277 -1.17 9.23 -0.70
N TYR A 278 -2.05 10.21 -0.89
CA TYR A 278 -3.46 9.96 -1.10
C TYR A 278 -4.10 11.07 -1.94
N LYS A 279 -5.24 10.77 -2.53
CA LYS A 279 -5.92 11.70 -3.45
C LYS A 279 -6.39 12.96 -2.71
N GLN A 280 -6.13 14.13 -3.33
CA GLN A 280 -6.72 15.38 -2.85
C GLN A 280 -8.21 15.36 -3.19
N ARG A 281 -9.07 15.30 -2.18
CA ARG A 281 -10.52 15.48 -2.29
C ARG A 281 -10.93 16.66 -1.43
N GLN A 282 -12.10 17.25 -1.72
CA GLN A 282 -12.65 18.34 -0.90
C GLN A 282 -12.83 17.89 0.55
N HIS A 283 -13.16 16.60 0.75
CA HIS A 283 -13.17 15.91 2.06
C HIS A 283 -12.43 14.58 1.92
N THR A 284 -11.47 14.33 2.80
CA THR A 284 -10.77 13.03 2.86
C THR A 284 -11.71 12.01 3.50
N ALA A 285 -11.94 10.87 2.84
CA ALA A 285 -12.79 9.80 3.35
C ALA A 285 -12.34 9.36 4.76
N LEU A 286 -13.29 9.11 5.65
CA LEU A 286 -12.99 8.78 7.06
C LEU A 286 -12.08 7.55 7.18
N LYS A 287 -12.31 6.51 6.39
CA LYS A 287 -11.47 5.30 6.37
C LYS A 287 -9.99 5.64 6.11
N VAL A 288 -9.71 6.59 5.19
CA VAL A 288 -8.35 7.08 4.90
C VAL A 288 -7.80 7.87 6.09
N LYS A 289 -8.58 8.81 6.63
CA LYS A 289 -8.17 9.61 7.78
C LYS A 289 -7.80 8.73 8.98
N TYR A 290 -8.69 7.84 9.39
CA TYR A 290 -8.47 6.96 10.55
C TYR A 290 -7.28 6.01 10.34
N PHE A 291 -7.11 5.48 9.13
CA PHE A 291 -5.94 4.67 8.80
C PHE A 291 -4.63 5.48 8.90
N LEU A 292 -4.61 6.71 8.36
CA LEU A 292 -3.45 7.59 8.46
C LEU A 292 -3.15 8.01 9.92
N ASP A 293 -4.18 8.23 10.73
CA ASP A 293 -4.03 8.54 12.15
C ASP A 293 -3.51 7.32 12.93
N PHE A 294 -3.96 6.12 12.58
CA PHE A 294 -3.43 4.87 13.13
C PHE A 294 -1.95 4.67 12.76
N LEU A 295 -1.56 4.93 11.50
CA LEU A 295 -0.16 4.83 11.08
C LEU A 295 0.75 5.86 11.77
N ALA A 296 0.23 7.04 12.09
CA ALA A 296 0.99 8.10 12.75
C ALA A 296 1.27 7.84 14.24
N GLN A 297 0.53 6.92 14.86
CA GLN A 297 0.86 6.45 16.20
C GLN A 297 2.18 5.68 16.13
N ALA A 298 3.09 5.92 17.09
CA ALA A 298 4.37 5.21 17.13
C ALA A 298 4.15 3.69 17.16
N PRO A 299 5.01 2.90 16.50
CA PRO A 299 4.96 1.44 16.59
C PRO A 299 5.22 0.94 18.01
#